data_9cf65b939b80e5a9c343bb53c6a680f4
#
_entry.id   9cf65b939b80e5a9c343bb53c6a680f4
#
_cell.length_a   1.000
_cell.length_b   1.000
_cell.length_c   1.000
_cell.angle_alpha   90.00
_cell.angle_beta   90.00
_cell.angle_gamma   90.00
#
_symmetry.space_group_name_H-M   'P 1'
#
loop_
_entity.id
_entity.type
_entity.pdbx_description
1 polymer ?
#
loop_
_entity_poly.entity_id
_entity_poly.type
_entity_poly.pdbx_seq_one_letter_code
_entity_poly.pdbx_strand_id
1 'polypeptide(L)'
;MATADLRHSAPSENASFNKRIRAKGTWRGSMRTTVKTRNFSYDIDEPQPVGGTDTAPTPMEFVVGALNGCVSVVVEQVAQELGVPFTALQTYAIATQDTRGFAGTADVSPFFHSCRLEIHVETNLADEVLLDELKEQVHKRCPAINLVLAAGVSLDTAWVFAEKVHEDDAETACNAALGYATLKKEALV
;
A
#
# COMPACT_ATOMS: atom_id res chain seq x y z
N MET A 1 21.65 -17.61 -2.49
CA MET A 1 21.22 -17.66 -3.91
C MET A 1 20.83 -16.24 -4.32
N ALA A 2 21.37 -15.69 -5.41
CA ALA A 2 21.00 -14.36 -5.87
C ALA A 2 19.52 -14.38 -6.28
N THR A 3 18.68 -13.63 -5.60
CA THR A 3 17.29 -13.38 -6.03
C THR A 3 17.35 -12.68 -7.38
N ALA A 4 16.82 -13.30 -8.42
CA ALA A 4 16.72 -12.67 -9.73
C ALA A 4 15.96 -11.35 -9.58
N ASP A 5 16.54 -10.26 -10.06
CA ASP A 5 15.91 -8.95 -10.05
C ASP A 5 14.74 -8.94 -11.05
N LEU A 6 13.53 -9.23 -10.55
CA LEU A 6 12.31 -9.28 -11.36
C LEU A 6 11.87 -7.90 -11.88
N ARG A 7 12.49 -6.81 -11.41
CA ARG A 7 12.10 -5.43 -11.72
C ARG A 7 12.27 -5.06 -13.20
N HIS A 8 13.10 -5.79 -13.92
CA HIS A 8 13.42 -5.55 -15.33
C HIS A 8 13.25 -6.79 -16.22
N SER A 9 12.48 -7.80 -15.77
CA SER A 9 12.16 -8.94 -16.62
C SER A 9 11.31 -8.45 -17.81
N ALA A 10 11.71 -8.87 -19.02
CA ALA A 10 10.91 -8.60 -20.22
C ALA A 10 9.48 -9.16 -20.05
N PRO A 11 8.45 -8.50 -20.62
CA PRO A 11 7.10 -9.04 -20.62
C PRO A 11 7.11 -10.45 -21.21
N SER A 12 6.32 -11.36 -20.64
CA SER A 12 6.12 -12.68 -21.20
C SER A 12 5.67 -12.58 -22.66
N GLU A 13 6.30 -13.31 -23.57
CA GLU A 13 5.88 -13.40 -24.98
C GLU A 13 4.50 -14.05 -25.11
N ASN A 14 4.05 -14.80 -24.09
CA ASN A 14 2.73 -15.42 -24.09
C ASN A 14 1.64 -14.41 -23.71
N ALA A 15 0.93 -13.90 -24.72
CA ALA A 15 -0.15 -12.92 -24.58
C ALA A 15 -1.30 -13.39 -23.67
N SER A 16 -1.47 -14.71 -23.44
CA SER A 16 -2.54 -15.27 -22.63
C SER A 16 -2.42 -14.94 -21.13
N PHE A 17 -1.19 -14.64 -20.66
CA PHE A 17 -0.95 -14.25 -19.27
C PHE A 17 -0.98 -12.73 -19.04
N ASN A 18 -1.07 -11.92 -20.09
CA ASN A 18 -1.07 -10.47 -19.98
C ASN A 18 -2.48 -9.94 -19.71
N LYS A 19 -2.67 -9.33 -18.53
CA LYS A 19 -3.92 -8.66 -18.14
C LYS A 19 -3.80 -7.16 -18.36
N ARG A 20 -4.76 -6.58 -19.10
CA ARG A 20 -4.86 -5.13 -19.25
C ARG A 20 -5.77 -4.54 -18.19
N ILE A 21 -5.25 -3.62 -17.39
CA ILE A 21 -6.00 -2.86 -16.39
C ILE A 21 -6.29 -1.49 -16.98
N ARG A 22 -7.55 -1.02 -16.88
CA ARG A 22 -8.01 0.24 -17.46
C ARG A 22 -8.78 1.04 -16.44
N ALA A 23 -8.53 2.34 -16.43
CA ALA A 23 -9.32 3.33 -15.71
C ALA A 23 -9.52 4.54 -16.61
N LYS A 24 -10.64 5.26 -16.42
CA LYS A 24 -10.95 6.53 -17.11
C LYS A 24 -11.12 7.59 -16.02
N GLY A 25 -10.33 8.67 -16.09
CA GLY A 25 -10.52 9.86 -15.28
C GLY A 25 -11.35 10.90 -16.04
N THR A 26 -12.24 11.59 -15.32
CA THR A 26 -13.01 12.72 -15.82
C THR A 26 -12.89 13.85 -14.81
N TRP A 27 -12.18 14.92 -15.20
CA TRP A 27 -12.02 16.11 -14.37
C TRP A 27 -13.36 16.80 -14.12
N ARG A 28 -13.60 17.25 -12.88
CA ARG A 28 -14.85 17.85 -12.42
C ARG A 28 -14.73 19.31 -11.96
N GLY A 29 -13.56 19.89 -12.12
CA GLY A 29 -13.21 21.20 -11.57
C GLY A 29 -12.56 21.09 -10.18
N SER A 30 -11.96 22.18 -9.71
CA SER A 30 -11.38 22.29 -8.36
C SER A 30 -10.55 21.07 -7.94
N MET A 31 -9.67 20.61 -8.83
CA MET A 31 -8.78 19.44 -8.63
C MET A 31 -9.50 18.09 -8.47
N ARG A 32 -10.84 18.05 -8.50
CA ARG A 32 -11.60 16.81 -8.39
C ARG A 32 -11.64 16.05 -9.71
N THR A 33 -11.48 14.74 -9.64
CA THR A 33 -11.59 13.81 -10.77
C THR A 33 -12.46 12.62 -10.40
N THR A 34 -13.48 12.33 -11.19
CA THR A 34 -14.22 11.06 -11.09
C THR A 34 -13.49 10.01 -11.89
N VAL A 35 -13.09 8.93 -11.24
CA VAL A 35 -12.45 7.76 -11.86
C VAL A 35 -13.47 6.64 -12.02
N LYS A 36 -13.47 6.01 -13.20
CA LYS A 36 -14.26 4.81 -13.49
C LYS A 36 -13.37 3.67 -13.91
N THR A 37 -13.50 2.53 -13.23
CA THR A 37 -12.83 1.29 -13.57
C THR A 37 -13.83 0.13 -13.52
N ARG A 38 -13.99 -0.59 -14.62
CA ARG A 38 -15.05 -1.60 -14.80
C ARG A 38 -16.44 -0.99 -14.47
N ASN A 39 -17.13 -1.55 -13.46
CA ASN A 39 -18.46 -1.09 -13.00
C ASN A 39 -18.38 -0.20 -11.76
N PHE A 40 -17.16 0.10 -11.28
CA PHE A 40 -16.93 0.95 -10.11
C PHE A 40 -16.62 2.38 -10.52
N SER A 41 -17.04 3.31 -9.67
CA SER A 41 -16.73 4.73 -9.79
C SER A 41 -16.41 5.29 -8.41
N TYR A 42 -15.41 6.16 -8.35
CA TYR A 42 -15.00 6.87 -7.15
C TYR A 42 -14.43 8.23 -7.52
N ASP A 43 -14.44 9.15 -6.58
CA ASP A 43 -13.82 10.45 -6.76
C ASP A 43 -12.45 10.50 -6.10
N ILE A 44 -11.60 11.33 -6.64
CA ILE A 44 -10.30 11.74 -6.12
C ILE A 44 -10.35 13.26 -6.04
N ASP A 45 -9.89 13.85 -4.94
CA ASP A 45 -9.91 15.29 -4.72
C ASP A 45 -8.62 15.73 -4.02
N GLU A 46 -8.51 16.99 -3.70
CA GLU A 46 -7.44 17.56 -2.90
C GLU A 46 -8.03 18.40 -1.77
N PRO A 47 -7.30 18.63 -0.66
CA PRO A 47 -7.74 19.51 0.40
C PRO A 47 -7.90 20.96 -0.06
N GLN A 48 -8.74 21.72 0.64
CA GLN A 48 -9.03 23.12 0.30
C GLN A 48 -7.80 24.01 0.21
N PRO A 49 -6.76 23.90 1.09
CA PRO A 49 -5.58 24.74 1.01
C PRO A 49 -4.79 24.59 -0.31
N VAL A 50 -4.92 23.46 -1.01
CA VAL A 50 -4.27 23.25 -2.33
C VAL A 50 -5.24 23.45 -3.51
N GLY A 51 -6.47 23.90 -3.24
CA GLY A 51 -7.46 24.27 -4.27
C GLY A 51 -8.50 23.21 -4.57
N GLY A 52 -8.55 22.12 -3.81
CA GLY A 52 -9.59 21.10 -3.85
C GLY A 52 -10.83 21.44 -3.04
N THR A 53 -11.73 20.48 -2.89
CA THR A 53 -12.98 20.62 -2.12
C THR A 53 -13.04 19.71 -0.90
N ASP A 54 -12.02 18.84 -0.70
CA ASP A 54 -11.92 17.90 0.42
C ASP A 54 -13.13 16.96 0.54
N THR A 55 -13.61 16.46 -0.60
CA THR A 55 -14.78 15.57 -0.67
C THR A 55 -14.45 14.12 -0.98
N ALA A 56 -13.17 13.83 -1.22
CA ALA A 56 -12.65 12.49 -1.47
C ALA A 56 -11.15 12.41 -1.13
N PRO A 57 -10.60 11.21 -0.92
CA PRO A 57 -9.17 11.05 -0.70
C PRO A 57 -8.32 11.60 -1.84
N THR A 58 -7.11 12.04 -1.49
CA THR A 58 -6.13 12.53 -2.47
C THR A 58 -5.58 11.41 -3.36
N PRO A 59 -4.99 11.74 -4.53
CA PRO A 59 -4.36 10.73 -5.40
C PRO A 59 -3.31 9.89 -4.66
N MET A 60 -2.52 10.52 -3.77
CA MET A 60 -1.43 9.83 -3.07
C MET A 60 -1.96 8.96 -1.92
N GLU A 61 -3.06 9.33 -1.26
CA GLU A 61 -3.77 8.46 -0.31
C GLU A 61 -4.35 7.23 -1.02
N PHE A 62 -4.87 7.36 -2.24
CA PHE A 62 -5.27 6.21 -3.05
C PHE A 62 -4.11 5.28 -3.37
N VAL A 63 -2.90 5.79 -3.62
CA VAL A 63 -1.71 4.95 -3.86
C VAL A 63 -1.36 4.15 -2.61
N VAL A 64 -1.36 4.80 -1.43
CA VAL A 64 -1.10 4.12 -0.15
C VAL A 64 -2.22 3.13 0.19
N GLY A 65 -3.48 3.50 -0.03
CA GLY A 65 -4.62 2.60 0.14
C GLY A 65 -4.57 1.39 -0.81
N ALA A 66 -4.14 1.57 -2.05
CA ALA A 66 -3.95 0.49 -3.00
C ALA A 66 -2.82 -0.47 -2.59
N LEU A 67 -1.74 0.04 -1.97
CA LEU A 67 -0.70 -0.80 -1.37
C LEU A 67 -1.28 -1.71 -0.30
N ASN A 68 -2.05 -1.16 0.66
CA ASN A 68 -2.71 -1.94 1.71
C ASN A 68 -3.63 -3.02 1.14
N GLY A 69 -4.53 -2.65 0.22
CA GLY A 69 -5.44 -3.60 -0.39
C GLY A 69 -4.74 -4.69 -1.21
N CYS A 70 -3.67 -4.34 -1.92
CA CYS A 70 -2.89 -5.31 -2.70
C CYS A 70 -2.18 -6.32 -1.80
N VAL A 71 -1.57 -5.85 -0.71
CA VAL A 71 -0.91 -6.71 0.28
C VAL A 71 -1.91 -7.67 0.90
N SER A 72 -3.08 -7.19 1.34
CA SER A 72 -4.11 -8.03 1.95
C SER A 72 -4.55 -9.17 1.03
N VAL A 73 -4.78 -8.88 -0.26
CA VAL A 73 -5.13 -9.90 -1.26
C VAL A 73 -4.02 -10.93 -1.44
N VAL A 74 -2.77 -10.50 -1.48
CA VAL A 74 -1.64 -11.43 -1.68
C VAL A 74 -1.37 -12.26 -0.42
N VAL A 75 -1.53 -11.67 0.78
CA VAL A 75 -1.46 -12.44 2.04
C VAL A 75 -2.50 -13.54 2.05
N GLU A 76 -3.77 -13.23 1.76
CA GLU A 76 -4.83 -14.22 1.72
C GLU A 76 -4.54 -15.35 0.72
N GLN A 77 -4.13 -15.00 -0.50
CA GLN A 77 -3.81 -15.98 -1.53
C GLN A 77 -2.65 -16.89 -1.13
N VAL A 78 -1.55 -16.33 -0.63
CA VAL A 78 -0.36 -17.12 -0.24
C VAL A 78 -0.66 -17.96 1.00
N ALA A 79 -1.36 -17.41 1.98
CA ALA A 79 -1.77 -18.15 3.18
C ALA A 79 -2.63 -19.38 2.82
N GLN A 80 -3.58 -19.24 1.89
CA GLN A 80 -4.36 -20.38 1.37
C GLN A 80 -3.47 -21.43 0.70
N GLU A 81 -2.53 -21.02 -0.14
CA GLU A 81 -1.61 -21.91 -0.84
C GLU A 81 -0.69 -22.69 0.11
N LEU A 82 -0.23 -22.04 1.18
CA LEU A 82 0.65 -22.61 2.19
C LEU A 82 -0.09 -23.37 3.30
N GLY A 83 -1.42 -23.23 3.38
CA GLY A 83 -2.21 -23.80 4.47
C GLY A 83 -2.03 -23.07 5.81
N VAL A 84 -1.67 -21.78 5.79
CA VAL A 84 -1.61 -20.93 6.97
C VAL A 84 -3.00 -20.44 7.34
N PRO A 85 -3.58 -20.90 8.47
CA PRO A 85 -4.90 -20.43 8.91
C PRO A 85 -4.76 -19.03 9.51
N PHE A 86 -5.70 -18.14 9.17
CA PHE A 86 -5.84 -16.85 9.84
C PHE A 86 -7.30 -16.42 9.89
N THR A 87 -7.67 -15.59 10.85
CA THR A 87 -9.06 -15.16 11.11
C THR A 87 -9.25 -13.66 10.92
N ALA A 88 -8.18 -12.88 11.05
CA ALA A 88 -8.18 -11.44 10.76
C ALA A 88 -6.85 -11.00 10.16
N LEU A 89 -6.90 -9.93 9.39
CA LEU A 89 -5.75 -9.30 8.77
C LEU A 89 -5.94 -7.79 8.80
N GLN A 90 -4.95 -7.07 9.29
CA GLN A 90 -4.90 -5.63 9.18
C GLN A 90 -3.60 -5.20 8.51
N THR A 91 -3.70 -4.15 7.72
CA THR A 91 -2.55 -3.49 7.11
C THR A 91 -2.68 -1.99 7.32
N TYR A 92 -1.58 -1.35 7.65
CA TYR A 92 -1.50 0.09 7.75
C TYR A 92 -0.19 0.59 7.14
N ALA A 93 -0.24 1.66 6.38
CA ALA A 93 0.95 2.20 5.74
C ALA A 93 1.03 3.71 5.89
N ILE A 94 2.24 4.21 6.18
CA ILE A 94 2.58 5.62 6.12
C ILE A 94 3.66 5.80 5.07
N ALA A 95 3.41 6.67 4.11
CA ALA A 95 4.40 7.06 3.12
C ALA A 95 4.71 8.56 3.26
N THR A 96 5.97 8.93 3.08
CA THR A 96 6.45 10.30 3.25
C THR A 96 6.98 10.84 1.92
N GLN A 97 6.54 12.05 1.55
CA GLN A 97 6.99 12.77 0.36
C GLN A 97 7.37 14.21 0.70
N ASP A 98 8.22 14.81 -0.14
CA ASP A 98 8.50 16.24 -0.08
C ASP A 98 7.53 16.99 -1.00
N THR A 99 6.58 17.71 -0.41
CA THR A 99 5.54 18.42 -1.15
C THR A 99 6.06 19.54 -2.06
N ARG A 100 7.28 20.03 -1.83
CA ARG A 100 7.93 21.05 -2.66
C ARG A 100 8.18 20.57 -4.09
N GLY A 101 8.41 19.25 -4.27
CA GLY A 101 8.56 18.66 -5.61
C GLY A 101 7.26 18.78 -6.43
N PHE A 102 6.11 18.45 -5.83
CA PHE A 102 4.81 18.64 -6.45
C PHE A 102 4.48 20.12 -6.69
N ALA A 103 4.77 20.98 -5.72
CA ALA A 103 4.54 22.43 -5.82
C ALA A 103 5.49 23.13 -6.79
N GLY A 104 6.55 22.48 -7.27
CA GLY A 104 7.55 23.08 -8.16
C GLY A 104 8.41 24.17 -7.48
N THR A 105 8.52 24.14 -6.15
CA THR A 105 9.25 25.15 -5.36
C THR A 105 10.65 24.72 -4.96
N ALA A 106 11.02 23.46 -5.22
CA ALA A 106 12.37 22.93 -5.07
C ALA A 106 12.63 21.82 -6.09
N ASP A 107 13.89 21.61 -6.45
CA ASP A 107 14.34 20.50 -7.30
C ASP A 107 14.51 19.23 -6.45
N VAL A 108 13.39 18.62 -6.09
CA VAL A 108 13.29 17.41 -5.28
C VAL A 108 12.25 16.47 -5.90
N SER A 109 12.38 15.17 -5.61
CA SER A 109 11.43 14.18 -6.10
C SER A 109 10.00 14.46 -5.60
N PRO A 110 8.97 14.44 -6.46
CA PRO A 110 7.58 14.65 -6.07
C PRO A 110 6.90 13.38 -5.53
N PHE A 111 7.55 12.22 -5.59
CA PHE A 111 6.99 10.97 -5.09
C PHE A 111 7.53 10.59 -3.71
N PHE A 112 7.02 9.52 -3.13
CA PHE A 112 7.46 9.04 -1.82
C PHE A 112 8.96 8.74 -1.80
N HIS A 113 9.64 9.14 -0.73
CA HIS A 113 11.02 8.75 -0.47
C HIS A 113 11.11 7.58 0.54
N SER A 114 10.09 7.41 1.39
CA SER A 114 10.01 6.32 2.36
C SER A 114 8.57 5.87 2.55
N CYS A 115 8.40 4.60 2.91
CA CYS A 115 7.14 3.99 3.27
C CYS A 115 7.36 2.99 4.40
N ARG A 116 6.54 3.05 5.45
CA ARG A 116 6.41 2.02 6.48
C ARG A 116 5.11 1.28 6.26
N LEU A 117 5.14 -0.06 6.28
CA LEU A 117 3.99 -0.94 6.13
C LEU A 117 3.93 -1.93 7.29
N GLU A 118 2.87 -1.89 8.07
CA GLU A 118 2.54 -2.85 9.10
C GLU A 118 1.54 -3.88 8.56
N ILE A 119 1.77 -5.16 8.86
CA ILE A 119 0.93 -6.28 8.46
C ILE A 119 0.69 -7.14 9.70
N HIS A 120 -0.52 -7.10 10.23
CA HIS A 120 -0.92 -7.81 11.44
C HIS A 120 -1.88 -8.94 11.07
N VAL A 121 -1.50 -10.17 11.37
CA VAL A 121 -2.22 -11.39 11.03
C VAL A 121 -2.67 -12.09 12.30
N GLU A 122 -3.98 -12.30 12.44
CA GLU A 122 -4.55 -13.08 13.55
C GLU A 122 -4.46 -14.56 13.24
N THR A 123 -3.57 -15.25 13.93
CA THR A 123 -3.35 -16.69 13.78
C THR A 123 -2.83 -17.32 15.07
N ASN A 124 -3.17 -18.58 15.32
CA ASN A 124 -2.61 -19.41 16.38
C ASN A 124 -1.45 -20.29 15.87
N LEU A 125 -1.02 -20.12 14.62
CA LEU A 125 0.08 -20.89 14.07
C LEU A 125 1.40 -20.42 14.66
N ALA A 126 2.16 -21.36 15.26
CA ALA A 126 3.48 -21.11 15.83
C ALA A 126 4.64 -21.63 14.96
N ASP A 127 4.37 -22.08 13.75
CA ASP A 127 5.40 -22.56 12.81
C ASP A 127 6.12 -21.37 12.16
N GLU A 128 7.23 -20.97 12.75
CA GLU A 128 8.03 -19.83 12.29
C GLU A 128 8.54 -20.03 10.86
N VAL A 129 8.87 -21.25 10.45
CA VAL A 129 9.35 -21.54 9.09
C VAL A 129 8.27 -21.26 8.05
N LEU A 130 7.04 -21.69 8.35
CA LEU A 130 5.91 -21.46 7.46
C LEU A 130 5.49 -19.98 7.42
N LEU A 131 5.57 -19.28 8.56
CA LEU A 131 5.30 -17.85 8.63
C LEU A 131 6.36 -17.02 7.89
N ASP A 132 7.63 -17.43 7.93
CA ASP A 132 8.69 -16.78 7.15
C ASP A 132 8.52 -17.02 5.65
N GLU A 133 8.12 -18.22 5.24
CA GLU A 133 7.78 -18.49 3.84
C GLU A 133 6.61 -17.61 3.38
N LEU A 134 5.57 -17.45 4.20
CA LEU A 134 4.46 -16.53 3.91
C LEU A 134 4.96 -15.11 3.65
N LYS A 135 5.80 -14.55 4.52
CA LYS A 135 6.38 -13.21 4.36
C LYS A 135 7.16 -13.08 3.05
N GLU A 136 8.03 -14.06 2.78
CA GLU A 136 8.87 -14.07 1.57
C GLU A 136 8.03 -14.11 0.30
N GLN A 137 7.04 -14.99 0.22
CA GLN A 137 6.18 -15.14 -0.94
C GLN A 137 5.31 -13.88 -1.16
N VAL A 138 4.78 -13.29 -0.09
CA VAL A 138 4.01 -12.04 -0.18
C VAL A 138 4.89 -10.91 -0.72
N HIS A 139 6.08 -10.73 -0.17
CA HIS A 139 7.02 -9.70 -0.61
C HIS A 139 7.41 -9.88 -2.09
N LYS A 140 7.68 -11.10 -2.51
CA LYS A 140 8.05 -11.44 -3.88
C LYS A 140 6.90 -11.22 -4.87
N ARG A 141 5.66 -11.56 -4.48
CA ARG A 141 4.51 -11.65 -5.39
C ARG A 141 3.62 -10.41 -5.38
N CYS A 142 3.70 -9.53 -4.37
CA CYS A 142 2.83 -8.37 -4.29
C CYS A 142 3.22 -7.31 -5.34
N PRO A 143 2.35 -7.02 -6.33
CA PRO A 143 2.65 -6.04 -7.36
C PRO A 143 2.88 -4.63 -6.78
N ALA A 144 2.12 -4.22 -5.75
CA ALA A 144 2.25 -2.90 -5.18
C ALA A 144 3.55 -2.72 -4.39
N ILE A 145 3.98 -3.72 -3.59
CA ILE A 145 5.30 -3.73 -2.95
C ILE A 145 6.40 -3.57 -4.01
N ASN A 146 6.33 -4.36 -5.07
CA ASN A 146 7.35 -4.33 -6.13
C ASN A 146 7.36 -3.01 -6.91
N LEU A 147 6.19 -2.34 -7.11
CA LEU A 147 6.13 -1.00 -7.69
C LEU A 147 6.81 0.04 -6.79
N VAL A 148 6.56 0.01 -5.49
CA VAL A 148 7.17 0.91 -4.49
C VAL A 148 8.69 0.74 -4.49
N LEU A 149 9.18 -0.51 -4.45
CA LEU A 149 10.61 -0.82 -4.49
C LEU A 149 11.26 -0.43 -5.82
N ALA A 150 10.58 -0.67 -6.95
CA ALA A 150 11.09 -0.31 -8.28
C ALA A 150 11.19 1.21 -8.47
N ALA A 151 10.36 1.99 -7.79
CA ALA A 151 10.48 3.45 -7.75
C ALA A 151 11.65 3.96 -6.90
N GLY A 152 12.37 3.07 -6.20
CA GLY A 152 13.48 3.45 -5.32
C GLY A 152 13.03 3.99 -3.96
N VAL A 153 11.75 3.79 -3.60
CA VAL A 153 11.23 4.17 -2.28
C VAL A 153 11.79 3.23 -1.22
N SER A 154 12.29 3.79 -0.11
CA SER A 154 12.71 3.00 1.05
C SER A 154 11.47 2.39 1.71
N LEU A 155 11.26 1.10 1.54
CA LEU A 155 10.15 0.37 2.13
C LEU A 155 10.61 -0.42 3.35
N ASP A 156 10.05 -0.09 4.51
CA ASP A 156 10.20 -0.81 5.76
C ASP A 156 8.90 -1.59 6.04
N THR A 157 8.99 -2.91 6.17
CA THR A 157 7.83 -3.79 6.35
C THR A 157 7.94 -4.54 7.66
N ALA A 158 6.94 -4.41 8.52
CA ALA A 158 6.83 -5.15 9.78
C ALA A 158 5.66 -6.14 9.73
N TRP A 159 5.88 -7.31 10.31
CA TRP A 159 4.88 -8.36 10.44
C TRP A 159 4.65 -8.68 11.91
N VAL A 160 3.38 -8.78 12.27
CA VAL A 160 2.95 -9.23 13.60
C VAL A 160 2.00 -10.41 13.41
N PHE A 161 2.32 -11.55 14.04
CA PHE A 161 1.44 -12.71 14.14
C PHE A 161 0.99 -12.83 15.57
N ALA A 162 -0.30 -12.82 15.82
CA ALA A 162 -0.88 -12.82 17.15
C ALA A 162 -2.17 -13.65 17.20
N GLU A 163 -2.50 -14.17 18.37
CA GLU A 163 -3.76 -14.89 18.60
C GLU A 163 -4.99 -13.97 18.42
N LYS A 164 -4.80 -12.67 18.60
CA LYS A 164 -5.82 -11.65 18.41
C LYS A 164 -5.23 -10.36 17.88
N VAL A 165 -5.92 -9.76 16.89
CA VAL A 165 -5.60 -8.47 16.29
C VAL A 165 -6.79 -7.53 16.47
N HIS A 166 -6.54 -6.35 17.06
CA HIS A 166 -7.56 -5.32 17.25
C HIS A 166 -7.51 -4.28 16.12
N GLU A 167 -8.62 -3.60 15.90
CA GLU A 167 -8.85 -2.72 14.73
C GLU A 167 -7.78 -1.66 14.50
N ASP A 168 -7.15 -1.14 15.57
CA ASP A 168 -6.17 -0.06 15.48
C ASP A 168 -4.72 -0.54 15.74
N ASP A 169 -4.47 -1.85 15.85
CA ASP A 169 -3.14 -2.38 16.24
C ASP A 169 -2.06 -2.03 15.21
N ALA A 170 -2.33 -2.23 13.93
CA ALA A 170 -1.38 -1.94 12.85
C ALA A 170 -1.08 -0.43 12.73
N GLU A 171 -2.09 0.42 12.90
CA GLU A 171 -1.92 1.87 12.92
C GLU A 171 -1.09 2.33 14.11
N THR A 172 -1.41 1.81 15.31
CA THR A 172 -0.69 2.14 16.53
C THR A 172 0.78 1.74 16.45
N ALA A 173 1.08 0.54 15.94
CA ALA A 173 2.44 0.06 15.76
C ALA A 173 3.21 0.90 14.73
N CYS A 174 2.60 1.26 13.61
CA CYS A 174 3.21 2.09 12.58
C CYS A 174 3.57 3.48 13.10
N ASN A 175 2.63 4.14 13.79
CA ASN A 175 2.84 5.45 14.39
C ASN A 175 3.95 5.42 15.44
N ALA A 176 3.97 4.40 16.31
CA ALA A 176 5.01 4.24 17.31
C ALA A 176 6.40 4.05 16.69
N ALA A 177 6.52 3.23 15.65
CA ALA A 177 7.78 2.98 14.95
C ALA A 177 8.37 4.23 14.29
N LEU A 178 7.52 5.18 13.86
CA LEU A 178 7.94 6.44 13.25
C LEU A 178 8.06 7.59 14.25
N GLY A 179 7.79 7.33 15.54
CA GLY A 179 7.84 8.35 16.59
C GLY A 179 6.69 9.36 16.52
N TYR A 180 5.63 9.06 15.78
CA TYR A 180 4.41 9.84 15.81
C TYR A 180 3.64 9.51 17.10
N ALA A 181 3.37 10.54 17.92
CA ALA A 181 2.40 10.38 18.99
C ALA A 181 1.06 9.98 18.35
N THR A 182 0.36 9.02 18.96
CA THR A 182 -0.99 8.61 18.48
C THR A 182 -1.82 9.88 18.28
N LEU A 183 -1.98 10.30 17.05
CA LEU A 183 -2.78 11.46 16.71
C LEU A 183 -4.21 11.10 17.08
N LYS A 184 -4.74 11.75 18.14
CA LYS A 184 -6.17 11.72 18.41
C LYS A 184 -6.88 12.07 17.09
N LYS A 185 -7.97 11.41 16.81
CA LYS A 185 -8.84 11.54 15.61
C LYS A 185 -9.17 12.98 15.15
N GLU A 186 -8.65 14.00 15.81
CA GLU A 186 -8.93 15.43 15.58
C GLU A 186 -7.84 16.19 14.77
N ALA A 187 -6.77 15.52 14.32
CA ALA A 187 -5.63 16.19 13.66
C ALA A 187 -5.35 15.70 12.23
N LEU A 188 -6.31 15.04 11.59
CA LEU A 188 -6.27 14.74 10.15
C LEU A 188 -7.10 15.79 9.40
N VAL A 189 -6.61 17.03 9.38
CA VAL A 189 -7.05 18.09 8.48
C VAL A 189 -5.85 18.65 7.76
#